data_3e82814e5b1c8aaba9abd9f0c45f7923
#
_entry.id   3e82814e5b1c8aaba9abd9f0c45f7923
#
_cell.length_a   1.000
_cell.length_b   1.000
_cell.length_c   1.000
_cell.angle_alpha   90.00
_cell.angle_beta   90.00
_cell.angle_gamma   90.00
#
_symmetry.space_group_name_H-M   'P 1'
#
loop_
_entity.id
_entity.type
_entity.pdbx_description
1 polymer ?
#
loop_
_entity_poly.entity_id
_entity_poly.type
_entity_poly.pdbx_seq_one_letter_code
_entity_poly.pdbx_strand_id
1 'polypeptide(L)'
;MAASIESSTFGALAPQQFDRAVIALTSCLPNNWLGLRLAILLRRLVTVRLAYPDGALDVMRWGLRLRLHPRDNGCEKNLLFTPQMYETTELAELTAEIARANRRRAGFVFVDIGANVGLFSFFVAACAGPSARILAVEPEKGNLERFFFNMRANPGLPIRVVSAALAGEAGMLAVEPDLRDRGGTRVHQSMHGGEVTVEAKILLQLLTQEGMESVDALKIDVEGMEDSILSPFFRDAPQRLWPRFILIEDARTVWDTDLFSLLAEKGYSVASRSRQNVMLRSQRSLALESC
;
A
#
# COMPACT_ATOMS: atom_id res chain seq x y z
N MET A 1 -26.80 -15.91 4.96
CA MET A 1 -25.57 -15.12 4.78
C MET A 1 -25.99 -13.75 4.28
N ALA A 2 -25.69 -12.67 4.98
CA ALA A 2 -25.88 -11.34 4.44
C ALA A 2 -24.97 -11.21 3.20
N ALA A 3 -25.50 -10.66 2.09
CA ALA A 3 -24.69 -10.40 0.91
C ALA A 3 -23.55 -9.44 1.30
N SER A 4 -22.32 -9.76 0.90
CA SER A 4 -21.17 -8.88 1.15
C SER A 4 -21.48 -7.50 0.56
N ILE A 5 -21.13 -6.42 1.26
CA ILE A 5 -21.28 -5.04 0.78
C ILE A 5 -20.57 -4.84 -0.57
N GLU A 6 -19.55 -5.65 -0.85
CA GLU A 6 -18.80 -5.67 -2.11
C GLU A 6 -19.58 -6.32 -3.28
N SER A 7 -20.78 -6.86 -3.02
CA SER A 7 -21.66 -7.37 -4.08
C SER A 7 -22.46 -6.26 -4.78
N SER A 8 -22.61 -5.09 -4.15
CA SER A 8 -23.34 -3.95 -4.73
C SER A 8 -22.46 -3.20 -5.74
N THR A 9 -23.09 -2.60 -6.76
CA THR A 9 -22.35 -1.80 -7.77
C THR A 9 -21.77 -0.51 -7.18
N PHE A 10 -20.69 0.01 -7.78
CA PHE A 10 -20.17 1.32 -7.41
C PHE A 10 -21.24 2.40 -7.62
N GLY A 11 -21.38 3.30 -6.66
CA GLY A 11 -22.40 4.35 -6.59
C GLY A 11 -23.58 4.00 -5.67
N ALA A 12 -23.77 2.70 -5.33
CA ALA A 12 -24.83 2.29 -4.41
C ALA A 12 -24.62 2.84 -2.99
N LEU A 13 -23.37 3.12 -2.61
CA LEU A 13 -22.99 3.68 -1.31
C LEU A 13 -22.48 5.14 -1.46
N ALA A 14 -23.02 5.88 -2.42
CA ALA A 14 -22.69 7.29 -2.58
C ALA A 14 -22.98 8.09 -1.31
N PRO A 15 -22.06 8.96 -0.83
CA PRO A 15 -22.29 9.76 0.38
C PRO A 15 -23.52 10.65 0.21
N GLN A 16 -24.35 10.74 1.26
CA GLN A 16 -25.49 11.66 1.32
C GLN A 16 -24.99 13.11 1.38
N GLN A 17 -25.91 14.07 1.25
CA GLN A 17 -25.54 15.50 1.24
C GLN A 17 -24.76 15.93 2.47
N PHE A 18 -25.17 15.49 3.67
CA PHE A 18 -24.47 15.75 4.91
C PHE A 18 -23.06 15.17 4.91
N ASP A 19 -22.91 13.88 4.51
CA ASP A 19 -21.61 13.21 4.48
C ASP A 19 -20.67 13.90 3.49
N ARG A 20 -21.18 14.29 2.31
CA ARG A 20 -20.43 15.07 1.31
C ARG A 20 -19.94 16.40 1.86
N ALA A 21 -20.79 17.12 2.61
CA ALA A 21 -20.41 18.39 3.21
C ALA A 21 -19.28 18.21 4.25
N VAL A 22 -19.38 17.18 5.11
CA VAL A 22 -18.34 16.88 6.09
C VAL A 22 -17.03 16.46 5.41
N ILE A 23 -17.09 15.56 4.42
CA ILE A 23 -15.92 15.12 3.66
C ILE A 23 -15.24 16.30 2.96
N ALA A 24 -16.01 17.18 2.31
CA ALA A 24 -15.48 18.37 1.66
C ALA A 24 -14.82 19.32 2.66
N LEU A 25 -15.49 19.58 3.79
CA LEU A 25 -14.95 20.45 4.84
C LEU A 25 -13.64 19.90 5.41
N THR A 26 -13.60 18.61 5.75
CA THR A 26 -12.38 17.99 6.30
C THR A 26 -11.23 17.94 5.31
N SER A 27 -11.53 17.81 4.00
CA SER A 27 -10.52 17.84 2.93
C SER A 27 -9.91 19.24 2.69
N CYS A 28 -10.56 20.31 3.19
CA CYS A 28 -10.07 21.70 3.08
C CYS A 28 -9.36 22.18 4.34
N LEU A 29 -9.30 21.38 5.41
CA LEU A 29 -8.62 21.77 6.65
C LEU A 29 -7.10 21.87 6.45
N PRO A 30 -6.42 22.81 7.15
CA PRO A 30 -4.98 22.97 7.02
C PRO A 30 -4.23 21.72 7.51
N ASN A 31 -3.11 21.40 6.85
CA ASN A 31 -2.24 20.28 7.22
C ASN A 31 -1.38 20.66 8.45
N ASN A 32 -2.03 20.73 9.61
CA ASN A 32 -1.40 20.98 10.91
C ASN A 32 -2.19 20.29 12.03
N TRP A 33 -1.66 20.36 13.26
CA TRP A 33 -2.27 19.69 14.43
C TRP A 33 -3.73 20.15 14.71
N LEU A 34 -4.04 21.42 14.48
CA LEU A 34 -5.40 21.95 14.71
C LEU A 34 -6.38 21.42 13.65
N GLY A 35 -5.98 21.47 12.37
CA GLY A 35 -6.77 20.89 11.28
C GLY A 35 -7.03 19.41 11.47
N LEU A 36 -6.01 18.65 11.91
CA LEU A 36 -6.17 17.23 12.22
C LEU A 36 -7.17 16.99 13.36
N ARG A 37 -7.10 17.76 14.46
CA ARG A 37 -8.06 17.62 15.57
C ARG A 37 -9.49 17.94 15.15
N LEU A 38 -9.68 19.00 14.35
CA LEU A 38 -10.99 19.33 13.80
C LEU A 38 -11.51 18.24 12.86
N ALA A 39 -10.66 17.70 12.00
CA ALA A 39 -11.02 16.58 11.15
C ALA A 39 -11.45 15.34 11.96
N ILE A 40 -10.74 15.02 13.06
CA ILE A 40 -11.09 13.90 13.95
C ILE A 40 -12.47 14.10 14.59
N LEU A 41 -12.82 15.31 14.98
CA LEU A 41 -14.15 15.62 15.53
C LEU A 41 -15.25 15.51 14.45
N LEU A 42 -15.03 16.14 13.30
CA LEU A 42 -16.01 16.19 12.23
C LEU A 42 -16.27 14.80 11.59
N ARG A 43 -15.21 14.00 11.33
CA ARG A 43 -15.39 12.66 10.75
C ARG A 43 -16.21 11.72 11.63
N ARG A 44 -16.22 11.92 12.96
CA ARG A 44 -17.07 11.14 13.87
C ARG A 44 -18.54 11.27 13.53
N LEU A 45 -18.98 12.46 13.08
CA LEU A 45 -20.37 12.72 12.70
C LEU A 45 -20.83 11.84 11.52
N VAL A 46 -19.91 11.48 10.64
CA VAL A 46 -20.17 10.55 9.53
C VAL A 46 -19.99 9.11 9.98
N THR A 47 -18.84 8.78 10.59
CA THR A 47 -18.51 7.37 10.91
C THR A 47 -19.47 6.72 11.87
N VAL A 48 -20.08 7.44 12.83
CA VAL A 48 -21.09 6.86 13.74
C VAL A 48 -22.41 6.52 13.05
N ARG A 49 -22.70 7.13 11.89
CA ARG A 49 -23.91 6.88 11.10
C ARG A 49 -23.76 5.68 10.16
N LEU A 50 -22.53 5.29 9.86
CA LEU A 50 -22.26 4.13 9.02
C LEU A 50 -22.51 2.84 9.82
N ALA A 51 -23.04 1.83 9.16
CA ALA A 51 -23.21 0.50 9.77
C ALA A 51 -21.85 -0.05 10.23
N TYR A 52 -21.85 -0.76 11.35
CA TYR A 52 -20.64 -1.44 11.83
C TYR A 52 -20.78 -2.95 11.59
N PRO A 53 -19.73 -3.63 11.17
CA PRO A 53 -18.39 -3.15 10.79
C PRO A 53 -18.30 -2.60 9.37
N ASP A 54 -19.23 -2.88 8.51
CA ASP A 54 -19.14 -2.84 7.04
C ASP A 54 -19.52 -1.48 6.41
N GLY A 55 -19.63 -0.42 7.20
CA GLY A 55 -20.01 0.89 6.68
C GLY A 55 -18.97 1.45 5.71
N ALA A 56 -19.33 1.55 4.42
CA ALA A 56 -18.48 2.02 3.35
C ALA A 56 -19.10 3.21 2.61
N LEU A 57 -18.27 3.96 1.89
CA LEU A 57 -18.67 5.07 1.03
C LEU A 57 -17.97 5.00 -0.32
N ASP A 58 -18.75 5.20 -1.38
CA ASP A 58 -18.27 5.27 -2.76
C ASP A 58 -17.84 6.71 -3.09
N VAL A 59 -16.59 6.91 -3.38
CA VAL A 59 -16.01 8.25 -3.65
C VAL A 59 -15.06 8.23 -4.84
N MET A 60 -14.79 9.42 -5.38
CA MET A 60 -13.73 9.60 -6.38
C MET A 60 -12.45 10.08 -5.68
N ARG A 61 -11.32 9.40 -5.93
CA ARG A 61 -9.98 9.82 -5.53
C ARG A 61 -9.01 9.56 -6.67
N TRP A 62 -8.11 10.50 -6.92
CA TRP A 62 -7.11 10.42 -8.02
C TRP A 62 -7.72 10.12 -9.41
N GLY A 63 -8.98 10.51 -9.63
CA GLY A 63 -9.73 10.17 -10.85
C GLY A 63 -10.31 8.74 -10.87
N LEU A 64 -10.10 7.96 -9.82
CA LEU A 64 -10.58 6.58 -9.69
C LEU A 64 -11.82 6.47 -8.80
N ARG A 65 -12.62 5.44 -9.06
CA ARG A 65 -13.80 5.05 -8.29
C ARG A 65 -13.37 4.15 -7.15
N LEU A 66 -13.45 4.62 -5.90
CA LEU A 66 -13.03 3.86 -4.73
C LEU A 66 -14.17 3.73 -3.73
N ARG A 67 -14.41 2.50 -3.27
CA ARG A 67 -15.21 2.21 -2.08
C ARG A 67 -14.25 2.17 -0.91
N LEU A 68 -14.50 3.03 0.09
CA LEU A 68 -13.65 3.17 1.27
C LEU A 68 -14.43 2.82 2.54
N HIS A 69 -13.79 2.07 3.44
CA HIS A 69 -14.32 1.56 4.71
C HIS A 69 -13.71 2.30 5.91
N PRO A 70 -14.19 3.49 6.27
CA PRO A 70 -13.53 4.34 7.26
C PRO A 70 -13.70 3.87 8.72
N ARG A 71 -14.43 2.78 8.97
CA ARG A 71 -14.68 2.31 10.33
C ARG A 71 -13.62 1.36 10.85
N ASP A 72 -13.08 0.52 9.99
CA ASP A 72 -12.17 -0.57 10.34
C ASP A 72 -10.85 -0.54 9.56
N ASN A 73 -10.56 0.55 8.84
CA ASN A 73 -9.28 0.76 8.17
C ASN A 73 -8.84 2.23 8.30
N GLY A 74 -7.69 2.45 8.94
CA GLY A 74 -7.13 3.76 9.20
C GLY A 74 -6.70 4.49 7.94
N CYS A 75 -6.11 3.78 6.98
CA CYS A 75 -5.66 4.32 5.70
C CYS A 75 -6.86 4.82 4.87
N GLU A 76 -7.92 4.01 4.75
CA GLU A 76 -9.14 4.38 4.03
C GLU A 76 -9.86 5.56 4.71
N LYS A 77 -9.89 5.58 6.04
CA LYS A 77 -10.42 6.70 6.83
C LYS A 77 -9.68 7.99 6.55
N ASN A 78 -8.35 7.95 6.56
CA ASN A 78 -7.53 9.14 6.33
C ASN A 78 -7.66 9.62 4.88
N LEU A 79 -7.62 8.72 3.91
CA LEU A 79 -7.84 9.07 2.50
C LEU A 79 -9.23 9.67 2.26
N LEU A 80 -10.27 9.18 2.97
CA LEU A 80 -11.63 9.69 2.82
C LEU A 80 -11.78 11.11 3.35
N PHE A 81 -11.32 11.37 4.58
CA PHE A 81 -11.61 12.62 5.30
C PHE A 81 -10.49 13.65 5.23
N THR A 82 -9.24 13.23 5.11
CA THR A 82 -8.06 14.12 5.11
C THR A 82 -7.08 13.74 3.99
N PRO A 83 -7.53 13.69 2.72
CA PRO A 83 -6.66 13.31 1.59
C PRO A 83 -5.43 14.21 1.45
N GLN A 84 -5.52 15.47 1.87
CA GLN A 84 -4.40 16.43 1.86
C GLN A 84 -3.33 16.15 2.95
N MET A 85 -3.63 15.24 3.88
CA MET A 85 -2.71 14.81 4.94
C MET A 85 -2.28 13.34 4.79
N TYR A 86 -2.89 12.61 3.83
CA TYR A 86 -2.66 11.18 3.65
C TYR A 86 -1.34 10.95 2.93
N GLU A 87 -0.38 10.30 3.60
CA GLU A 87 0.89 9.82 3.04
C GLU A 87 1.59 10.82 2.11
N THR A 88 1.56 12.12 2.51
CA THR A 88 1.94 13.23 1.60
C THR A 88 3.38 13.17 1.13
N THR A 89 4.30 12.75 1.99
CA THR A 89 5.73 12.60 1.66
C THR A 89 5.93 11.41 0.73
N GLU A 90 5.34 10.29 1.06
CA GLU A 90 5.40 9.03 0.30
C GLU A 90 4.85 9.20 -1.11
N LEU A 91 3.66 9.77 -1.22
CA LEU A 91 3.00 10.00 -2.51
C LEU A 91 3.76 11.03 -3.37
N ALA A 92 4.37 12.05 -2.75
CA ALA A 92 5.21 13.02 -3.45
C ALA A 92 6.49 12.37 -4.01
N GLU A 93 7.15 11.52 -3.22
CA GLU A 93 8.34 10.78 -3.68
C GLU A 93 8.00 9.80 -4.80
N LEU A 94 6.90 9.03 -4.67
CA LEU A 94 6.44 8.15 -5.75
C LEU A 94 6.11 8.93 -7.03
N THR A 95 5.49 10.10 -6.92
CA THR A 95 5.23 10.98 -8.07
C THR A 95 6.54 11.41 -8.74
N ALA A 96 7.56 11.73 -7.95
CA ALA A 96 8.88 12.09 -8.48
C ALA A 96 9.55 10.90 -9.18
N GLU A 97 9.46 9.68 -8.64
CA GLU A 97 9.99 8.47 -9.29
C GLU A 97 9.27 8.14 -10.60
N ILE A 98 7.93 8.28 -10.64
CA ILE A 98 7.15 8.13 -11.87
C ILE A 98 7.61 9.15 -12.92
N ALA A 99 7.81 10.42 -12.52
CA ALA A 99 8.32 11.45 -13.44
C ALA A 99 9.74 11.13 -13.95
N ARG A 100 10.59 10.51 -13.13
CA ARG A 100 11.93 10.03 -13.56
C ARG A 100 11.83 8.91 -14.59
N ALA A 101 10.95 7.92 -14.35
CA ALA A 101 10.71 6.84 -15.31
C ALA A 101 10.19 7.37 -16.66
N ASN A 102 9.25 8.30 -16.62
CA ASN A 102 8.68 8.92 -17.82
C ASN A 102 9.76 9.67 -18.65
N ARG A 103 10.74 10.34 -18.00
CA ARG A 103 11.86 10.96 -18.71
C ARG A 103 12.73 9.94 -19.45
N ARG A 104 12.86 8.73 -18.90
CA ARG A 104 13.58 7.61 -19.55
C ARG A 104 12.76 6.94 -20.66
N ARG A 105 11.51 7.36 -20.89
CA ARG A 105 10.55 6.74 -21.82
C ARG A 105 10.31 5.25 -21.51
N ALA A 106 10.48 4.85 -20.27
CA ALA A 106 10.18 3.52 -19.76
C ALA A 106 8.83 3.53 -19.03
N GLY A 107 8.10 2.45 -19.09
CA GLY A 107 6.97 2.25 -18.21
C GLY A 107 7.44 2.18 -16.75
N PHE A 108 6.58 2.55 -15.80
CA PHE A 108 6.90 2.51 -14.37
C PHE A 108 6.58 1.14 -13.78
N VAL A 109 7.56 0.47 -13.19
CA VAL A 109 7.40 -0.84 -12.55
C VAL A 109 7.35 -0.66 -11.04
N PHE A 110 6.20 -0.98 -10.45
CA PHE A 110 5.94 -0.83 -9.01
C PHE A 110 5.60 -2.16 -8.37
N VAL A 111 6.21 -2.44 -7.22
CA VAL A 111 5.91 -3.60 -6.37
C VAL A 111 5.41 -3.10 -5.02
N ASP A 112 4.19 -3.50 -4.64
CA ASP A 112 3.47 -3.11 -3.43
C ASP A 112 3.31 -4.33 -2.52
N ILE A 113 4.17 -4.47 -1.52
CA ILE A 113 4.18 -5.58 -0.58
C ILE A 113 3.47 -5.15 0.70
N GLY A 114 2.49 -5.95 1.16
CA GLY A 114 1.54 -5.52 2.17
C GLY A 114 0.61 -4.45 1.60
N ALA A 115 0.01 -4.75 0.45
CA ALA A 115 -0.75 -3.76 -0.31
C ALA A 115 -2.05 -3.33 0.38
N ASN A 116 -2.51 -4.05 1.41
CA ASN A 116 -3.76 -3.79 2.11
C ASN A 116 -4.92 -3.71 1.08
N VAL A 117 -5.74 -2.70 1.12
CA VAL A 117 -6.82 -2.48 0.15
C VAL A 117 -6.34 -1.83 -1.16
N GLY A 118 -5.03 -1.72 -1.38
CA GLY A 118 -4.39 -1.31 -2.63
C GLY A 118 -4.26 0.19 -2.85
N LEU A 119 -4.35 1.04 -1.83
CA LEU A 119 -4.37 2.50 -2.02
C LEU A 119 -3.10 3.03 -2.72
N PHE A 120 -1.91 2.52 -2.38
CA PHE A 120 -0.67 2.88 -3.09
C PHE A 120 -0.67 2.39 -4.54
N SER A 121 -1.10 1.15 -4.77
CA SER A 121 -1.25 0.59 -6.12
C SER A 121 -2.21 1.40 -6.98
N PHE A 122 -3.36 1.83 -6.45
CA PHE A 122 -4.32 2.69 -7.17
C PHE A 122 -3.74 4.07 -7.45
N PHE A 123 -3.06 4.68 -6.47
CA PHE A 123 -2.39 5.96 -6.68
C PHE A 123 -1.36 5.88 -7.81
N VAL A 124 -0.49 4.88 -7.77
CA VAL A 124 0.54 4.68 -8.81
C VAL A 124 -0.11 4.43 -10.16
N ALA A 125 -1.17 3.61 -10.25
CA ALA A 125 -1.90 3.37 -11.50
C ALA A 125 -2.50 4.65 -12.09
N ALA A 126 -3.05 5.51 -11.24
CA ALA A 126 -3.61 6.80 -11.65
C ALA A 126 -2.53 7.78 -12.17
N CYS A 127 -1.36 7.80 -11.54
CA CYS A 127 -0.29 8.74 -11.88
C CYS A 127 0.61 8.26 -13.04
N ALA A 128 0.94 6.97 -13.09
CA ALA A 128 1.84 6.40 -14.09
C ALA A 128 1.13 6.00 -15.40
N GLY A 129 -0.19 5.83 -15.34
CA GLY A 129 -1.01 5.51 -16.50
C GLY A 129 -0.88 4.06 -16.99
N PRO A 130 -1.41 3.76 -18.19
CA PRO A 130 -1.58 2.39 -18.67
C PRO A 130 -0.27 1.67 -19.03
N SER A 131 0.84 2.38 -19.21
CA SER A 131 2.16 1.79 -19.46
C SER A 131 2.87 1.31 -18.20
N ALA A 132 2.31 1.56 -17.02
CA ALA A 132 2.83 1.05 -15.76
C ALA A 132 2.63 -0.47 -15.66
N ARG A 133 3.44 -1.09 -14.81
CA ARG A 133 3.28 -2.47 -14.38
C ARG A 133 3.32 -2.52 -12.87
N ILE A 134 2.22 -2.90 -12.26
CA ILE A 134 2.06 -2.88 -10.80
C ILE A 134 1.80 -4.30 -10.32
N LEU A 135 2.62 -4.77 -9.39
CA LEU A 135 2.46 -6.05 -8.69
C LEU A 135 2.13 -5.76 -7.23
N ALA A 136 0.92 -6.08 -6.81
CA ALA A 136 0.46 -5.93 -5.43
C ALA A 136 0.39 -7.29 -4.76
N VAL A 137 0.89 -7.39 -3.53
CA VAL A 137 0.89 -8.62 -2.73
C VAL A 137 0.19 -8.35 -1.41
N GLU A 138 -0.87 -9.11 -1.14
CA GLU A 138 -1.69 -8.97 0.07
C GLU A 138 -2.18 -10.34 0.52
N PRO A 139 -1.98 -10.76 1.76
CA PRO A 139 -2.46 -12.04 2.27
C PRO A 139 -3.91 -12.03 2.81
N GLU A 140 -4.39 -10.90 3.34
CA GLU A 140 -5.66 -10.86 4.07
C GLU A 140 -6.86 -10.83 3.12
N LYS A 141 -7.77 -11.79 3.30
CA LYS A 141 -8.91 -12.00 2.42
C LYS A 141 -9.86 -10.80 2.36
N GLY A 142 -10.14 -10.16 3.49
CA GLY A 142 -11.07 -9.02 3.53
C GLY A 142 -10.49 -7.78 2.84
N ASN A 143 -9.17 -7.55 2.97
CA ASN A 143 -8.46 -6.51 2.21
C ASN A 143 -8.50 -6.81 0.71
N LEU A 144 -8.26 -8.06 0.32
CA LEU A 144 -8.33 -8.51 -1.08
C LEU A 144 -9.75 -8.34 -1.67
N GLU A 145 -10.81 -8.64 -0.94
CA GLU A 145 -12.19 -8.45 -1.40
C GLU A 145 -12.46 -6.98 -1.74
N ARG A 146 -12.01 -6.04 -0.90
CA ARG A 146 -12.09 -4.59 -1.12
C ARG A 146 -11.21 -4.15 -2.28
N PHE A 147 -9.98 -4.65 -2.36
CA PHE A 147 -9.07 -4.37 -3.46
C PHE A 147 -9.69 -4.78 -4.79
N PHE A 148 -10.18 -6.02 -4.89
CA PHE A 148 -10.82 -6.51 -6.11
C PHE A 148 -12.11 -5.79 -6.45
N PHE A 149 -12.89 -5.32 -5.45
CA PHE A 149 -14.02 -4.44 -5.72
C PHE A 149 -13.57 -3.17 -6.42
N ASN A 150 -12.57 -2.48 -5.88
CA ASN A 150 -12.06 -1.24 -6.43
C ASN A 150 -11.42 -1.43 -7.83
N MET A 151 -10.78 -2.58 -8.07
CA MET A 151 -10.31 -2.94 -9.42
C MET A 151 -11.47 -3.11 -10.41
N ARG A 152 -12.54 -3.83 -10.03
CA ARG A 152 -13.72 -3.98 -10.90
C ARG A 152 -14.42 -2.66 -11.20
N ALA A 153 -14.40 -1.72 -10.24
CA ALA A 153 -14.94 -0.38 -10.45
C ALA A 153 -14.10 0.47 -11.43
N ASN A 154 -12.84 0.07 -11.68
CA ASN A 154 -11.88 0.75 -12.55
C ASN A 154 -11.22 -0.24 -13.53
N PRO A 155 -11.94 -0.74 -14.53
CA PRO A 155 -11.40 -1.74 -15.44
C PRO A 155 -10.21 -1.19 -16.26
N GLY A 156 -9.25 -2.07 -16.54
CA GLY A 156 -8.08 -1.74 -17.35
C GLY A 156 -6.90 -1.13 -16.59
N LEU A 157 -6.95 -1.06 -15.25
CA LEU A 157 -5.78 -0.67 -14.48
C LEU A 157 -4.64 -1.71 -14.61
N PRO A 158 -3.38 -1.27 -14.71
CA PRO A 158 -2.21 -2.15 -14.92
C PRO A 158 -1.73 -2.80 -13.60
N ILE A 159 -2.68 -3.34 -12.83
CA ILE A 159 -2.41 -3.92 -11.51
C ILE A 159 -2.62 -5.43 -11.55
N ARG A 160 -1.60 -6.19 -11.19
CA ARG A 160 -1.64 -7.61 -10.89
C ARG A 160 -1.67 -7.80 -9.38
N VAL A 161 -2.67 -8.49 -8.84
CA VAL A 161 -2.79 -8.79 -7.41
C VAL A 161 -2.44 -10.25 -7.17
N VAL A 162 -1.59 -10.51 -6.18
CA VAL A 162 -1.21 -11.84 -5.71
C VAL A 162 -1.69 -12.01 -4.27
N SER A 163 -2.55 -13.01 -4.06
CA SER A 163 -3.04 -13.40 -2.73
C SER A 163 -2.02 -14.31 -2.06
N ALA A 164 -1.03 -13.73 -1.40
CA ALA A 164 0.02 -14.45 -0.68
C ALA A 164 0.64 -13.54 0.38
N ALA A 165 1.29 -14.14 1.38
CA ALA A 165 2.28 -13.45 2.19
C ALA A 165 3.66 -13.51 1.52
N LEU A 166 4.59 -12.61 1.91
CA LEU A 166 6.01 -12.79 1.60
C LEU A 166 6.76 -13.14 2.88
N ALA A 167 7.80 -13.98 2.71
CA ALA A 167 8.70 -14.38 3.79
C ALA A 167 10.09 -14.69 3.25
N GLY A 168 11.05 -14.91 4.18
CA GLY A 168 12.40 -15.37 3.82
C GLY A 168 12.44 -16.78 3.24
N GLU A 169 11.45 -17.60 3.57
CA GLU A 169 11.30 -18.98 3.09
C GLU A 169 9.87 -19.23 2.62
N ALA A 170 9.72 -20.10 1.62
CA ALA A 170 8.40 -20.52 1.14
C ALA A 170 7.73 -21.48 2.15
N GLY A 171 6.43 -21.36 2.31
CA GLY A 171 5.69 -22.20 3.26
C GLY A 171 4.24 -21.74 3.45
N MET A 172 3.69 -22.02 4.62
CA MET A 172 2.39 -21.56 5.04
C MET A 172 2.53 -20.68 6.29
N LEU A 173 1.90 -19.52 6.28
CA LEU A 173 1.86 -18.61 7.41
C LEU A 173 0.43 -18.40 7.87
N ALA A 174 0.25 -18.20 9.18
CA ALA A 174 -1.02 -17.78 9.74
C ALA A 174 -1.22 -16.29 9.54
N VAL A 175 -2.44 -15.91 9.23
CA VAL A 175 -2.87 -14.49 9.11
C VAL A 175 -3.74 -14.16 10.32
N GLU A 176 -3.33 -13.16 11.07
CA GLU A 176 -4.07 -12.61 12.19
C GLU A 176 -4.58 -11.21 11.81
N PRO A 177 -5.84 -11.10 11.34
CA PRO A 177 -6.39 -9.80 10.97
C PRO A 177 -6.64 -8.96 12.23
N ASP A 178 -6.18 -7.72 12.25
CA ASP A 178 -6.65 -6.76 13.25
C ASP A 178 -8.07 -6.30 12.89
N LEU A 179 -9.05 -6.78 13.62
CA LEU A 179 -10.47 -6.44 13.39
C LEU A 179 -10.81 -4.98 13.75
N ARG A 180 -9.92 -4.26 14.45
CA ARG A 180 -10.11 -2.85 14.79
C ARG A 180 -9.50 -1.93 13.76
N ASP A 181 -8.37 -2.34 13.18
CA ASP A 181 -7.70 -1.65 12.08
C ASP A 181 -7.06 -2.70 11.13
N ARG A 182 -7.77 -3.03 10.05
CA ARG A 182 -7.30 -4.02 9.08
C ARG A 182 -5.99 -3.65 8.39
N GLY A 183 -5.55 -2.39 8.54
CA GLY A 183 -4.22 -1.96 8.12
C GLY A 183 -3.10 -2.64 8.89
N GLY A 184 -3.32 -3.00 10.16
CA GLY A 184 -2.35 -3.68 11.03
C GLY A 184 -2.45 -5.20 11.03
N THR A 185 -2.81 -5.83 9.92
CA THR A 185 -2.85 -7.31 9.79
C THR A 185 -1.46 -7.90 9.89
N ARG A 186 -1.25 -8.83 10.82
CA ARG A 186 0.03 -9.52 11.04
C ARG A 186 0.04 -10.92 10.44
N VAL A 187 1.23 -11.36 10.05
CA VAL A 187 1.47 -12.73 9.55
C VAL A 187 2.54 -13.35 10.44
N HIS A 188 2.35 -14.61 10.83
CA HIS A 188 3.31 -15.32 11.68
C HIS A 188 3.31 -16.83 11.34
N GLN A 189 4.29 -17.55 11.83
CA GLN A 189 4.28 -19.01 11.71
C GLN A 189 3.09 -19.58 12.49
N SER A 190 2.30 -20.45 11.82
CA SER A 190 1.15 -21.10 12.47
C SER A 190 1.63 -21.98 13.61
N MET A 191 1.15 -21.68 14.82
CA MET A 191 1.50 -22.43 16.04
C MET A 191 0.37 -23.35 16.48
N HIS A 192 -0.85 -23.15 15.96
CA HIS A 192 -2.05 -23.87 16.39
C HIS A 192 -2.92 -24.29 15.20
N GLY A 193 -3.51 -25.49 15.25
CA GLY A 193 -4.48 -25.93 14.25
C GLY A 193 -5.76 -25.11 14.29
N GLY A 194 -6.25 -24.67 13.13
CA GLY A 194 -7.50 -23.90 12.99
C GLY A 194 -7.31 -22.43 12.62
N GLU A 195 -6.07 -21.94 12.54
CA GLU A 195 -5.75 -20.60 12.04
C GLU A 195 -5.99 -20.50 10.53
N VAL A 196 -6.38 -19.31 10.06
CA VAL A 196 -6.43 -19.03 8.63
C VAL A 196 -5.00 -18.92 8.11
N THR A 197 -4.61 -19.82 7.23
CA THR A 197 -3.26 -19.85 6.68
C THR A 197 -3.25 -19.39 5.23
N VAL A 198 -2.15 -18.76 4.81
CA VAL A 198 -1.89 -18.32 3.44
C VAL A 198 -0.55 -18.84 2.95
N GLU A 199 -0.42 -18.95 1.64
CA GLU A 199 0.86 -19.28 1.00
C GLU A 199 1.88 -18.17 1.27
N ALA A 200 3.06 -18.54 1.76
CA ALA A 200 4.21 -17.65 1.88
C ALA A 200 5.14 -17.86 0.69
N LYS A 201 5.46 -16.79 -0.01
CA LYS A 201 6.34 -16.78 -1.18
C LYS A 201 7.63 -16.02 -0.88
N ILE A 202 8.69 -16.38 -1.59
CA ILE A 202 9.97 -15.67 -1.59
C ILE A 202 9.89 -14.56 -2.64
N LEU A 203 10.26 -13.33 -2.28
CA LEU A 203 10.17 -12.15 -3.17
C LEU A 203 10.86 -12.37 -4.53
N LEU A 204 12.10 -12.91 -4.53
CA LEU A 204 12.83 -13.18 -5.78
C LEU A 204 12.10 -14.16 -6.68
N GLN A 205 11.54 -15.24 -6.10
CA GLN A 205 10.78 -16.25 -6.86
C GLN A 205 9.50 -15.63 -7.44
N LEU A 206 8.80 -14.83 -6.65
CA LEU A 206 7.58 -14.14 -7.11
C LEU A 206 7.89 -13.20 -8.28
N LEU A 207 8.90 -12.33 -8.15
CA LEU A 207 9.28 -11.41 -9.23
C LEU A 207 9.66 -12.17 -10.51
N THR A 208 10.35 -13.31 -10.37
CA THR A 208 10.72 -14.17 -11.50
C THR A 208 9.49 -14.82 -12.15
N GLN A 209 8.57 -15.38 -11.35
CA GLN A 209 7.32 -15.99 -11.82
C GLN A 209 6.43 -14.98 -12.55
N GLU A 210 6.37 -13.75 -12.05
CA GLU A 210 5.62 -12.66 -12.68
C GLU A 210 6.40 -12.02 -13.87
N GLY A 211 7.59 -12.54 -14.23
CA GLY A 211 8.38 -12.06 -15.36
C GLY A 211 8.83 -10.62 -15.22
N MET A 212 9.20 -10.19 -13.99
CA MET A 212 9.74 -8.86 -13.74
C MET A 212 11.22 -8.83 -14.14
N GLU A 213 11.60 -7.86 -14.96
CA GLU A 213 12.98 -7.67 -15.40
C GLU A 213 13.70 -6.56 -14.63
N SER A 214 12.94 -5.61 -14.09
CA SER A 214 13.43 -4.50 -13.27
C SER A 214 12.33 -4.03 -12.32
N VAL A 215 12.69 -3.27 -11.29
CA VAL A 215 11.76 -2.63 -10.36
C VAL A 215 12.17 -1.15 -10.21
N ASP A 216 11.26 -0.23 -10.55
CA ASP A 216 11.51 1.20 -10.35
C ASP A 216 11.26 1.60 -8.90
N ALA A 217 10.14 1.17 -8.32
CA ALA A 217 9.86 1.39 -6.90
C ALA A 217 9.28 0.14 -6.23
N LEU A 218 9.66 -0.06 -4.98
CA LEU A 218 9.13 -1.09 -4.10
C LEU A 218 8.63 -0.43 -2.82
N LYS A 219 7.36 -0.66 -2.46
CA LYS A 219 6.85 -0.41 -1.12
C LYS A 219 6.81 -1.73 -0.36
N ILE A 220 7.23 -1.71 0.88
CA ILE A 220 7.12 -2.84 1.79
C ILE A 220 6.68 -2.36 3.17
N ASP A 221 5.59 -2.96 3.66
CA ASP A 221 4.90 -2.63 4.90
C ASP A 221 4.18 -3.90 5.35
N VAL A 222 4.88 -4.70 6.14
CA VAL A 222 4.49 -6.07 6.52
C VAL A 222 4.62 -6.31 8.03
N GLU A 223 4.48 -5.21 8.79
CA GLU A 223 4.35 -5.24 10.24
C GLU A 223 5.54 -5.94 10.95
N GLY A 224 6.76 -5.67 10.48
CA GLY A 224 8.01 -6.09 11.10
C GLY A 224 8.71 -7.29 10.47
N MET A 225 8.26 -7.78 9.30
CA MET A 225 8.92 -8.86 8.56
C MET A 225 9.81 -8.36 7.40
N GLU A 226 10.03 -7.06 7.28
CA GLU A 226 10.73 -6.43 6.15
C GLU A 226 12.17 -6.97 6.01
N ASP A 227 12.88 -7.13 7.13
CA ASP A 227 14.25 -7.62 7.14
C ASP A 227 14.34 -9.10 6.71
N SER A 228 13.40 -9.93 7.14
CA SER A 228 13.34 -11.35 6.77
C SER A 228 13.07 -11.56 5.27
N ILE A 229 12.38 -10.61 4.62
CA ILE A 229 12.06 -10.64 3.18
C ILE A 229 13.20 -10.02 2.37
N LEU A 230 13.70 -8.85 2.76
CA LEU A 230 14.66 -8.10 1.96
C LEU A 230 16.10 -8.61 2.10
N SER A 231 16.51 -9.13 3.27
CA SER A 231 17.88 -9.65 3.44
C SER A 231 18.22 -10.80 2.47
N PRO A 232 17.41 -11.88 2.36
CA PRO A 232 17.66 -12.90 1.36
C PRO A 232 17.49 -12.39 -0.08
N PHE A 233 16.55 -11.46 -0.32
CA PHE A 233 16.38 -10.86 -1.63
C PHE A 233 17.65 -10.14 -2.09
N PHE A 234 18.25 -9.26 -1.28
CA PHE A 234 19.48 -8.54 -1.64
C PHE A 234 20.74 -9.40 -1.64
N ARG A 235 20.70 -10.58 -1.02
CA ARG A 235 21.77 -11.58 -1.12
C ARG A 235 21.74 -12.30 -2.46
N ASP A 236 20.56 -12.71 -2.93
CA ASP A 236 20.39 -13.70 -3.99
C ASP A 236 19.92 -13.09 -5.32
N ALA A 237 19.24 -11.93 -5.28
CA ALA A 237 18.68 -11.31 -6.48
C ALA A 237 19.76 -10.65 -7.36
N PRO A 238 19.66 -10.82 -8.70
CA PRO A 238 20.51 -10.08 -9.62
C PRO A 238 20.20 -8.58 -9.52
N GLN A 239 21.25 -7.76 -9.63
CA GLN A 239 21.18 -6.32 -9.42
C GLN A 239 20.15 -5.59 -10.31
N ARG A 240 19.77 -6.15 -11.47
CA ARG A 240 18.72 -5.55 -12.33
C ARG A 240 17.35 -5.53 -11.65
N LEU A 241 17.09 -6.47 -10.72
CA LEU A 241 15.85 -6.55 -9.93
C LEU A 241 15.89 -5.68 -8.67
N TRP A 242 17.04 -5.13 -8.30
CA TRP A 242 17.12 -4.24 -7.14
C TRP A 242 16.34 -2.97 -7.42
N PRO A 243 15.35 -2.62 -6.57
CA PRO A 243 14.53 -1.44 -6.77
C PRO A 243 15.36 -0.17 -6.86
N ARG A 244 14.98 0.77 -7.72
CA ARG A 244 15.63 2.09 -7.78
C ARG A 244 15.24 2.95 -6.58
N PHE A 245 14.05 2.73 -6.07
CA PHE A 245 13.48 3.42 -4.91
C PHE A 245 12.79 2.41 -4.00
N ILE A 246 12.96 2.55 -2.69
CA ILE A 246 12.33 1.72 -1.67
C ILE A 246 11.59 2.63 -0.70
N LEU A 247 10.32 2.36 -0.47
CA LEU A 247 9.48 2.90 0.59
C LEU A 247 9.27 1.78 1.60
N ILE A 248 9.78 1.94 2.81
CA ILE A 248 9.77 0.91 3.84
C ILE A 248 9.26 1.45 5.16
N GLU A 249 8.42 0.68 5.86
CA GLU A 249 8.05 0.98 7.24
C GLU A 249 9.29 0.87 8.15
N ASP A 250 9.45 1.82 9.07
CA ASP A 250 10.56 1.83 10.03
C ASP A 250 10.24 0.98 11.26
N ALA A 251 10.34 -0.33 11.11
CA ALA A 251 10.11 -1.32 12.17
C ALA A 251 11.41 -1.82 12.85
N ARG A 252 12.50 -1.01 12.89
CA ARG A 252 13.82 -1.37 13.43
C ARG A 252 13.80 -1.95 14.83
N THR A 253 12.79 -1.68 15.61
CA THR A 253 12.68 -2.17 16.99
C THR A 253 12.32 -3.66 17.07
N VAL A 254 11.86 -4.26 15.96
CA VAL A 254 11.43 -5.66 15.90
C VAL A 254 12.21 -6.48 14.87
N TRP A 255 13.06 -5.86 14.04
CA TRP A 255 13.91 -6.58 13.07
C TRP A 255 15.05 -7.30 13.78
N ASP A 256 15.36 -8.49 13.28
CA ASP A 256 16.52 -9.27 13.73
C ASP A 256 17.82 -8.80 13.04
N THR A 257 17.72 -8.16 11.88
CA THR A 257 18.84 -7.70 11.05
C THR A 257 18.84 -6.17 10.97
N ASP A 258 20.03 -5.54 11.02
CA ASP A 258 20.15 -4.11 10.66
C ASP A 258 19.98 -3.91 9.16
N LEU A 259 18.72 -3.88 8.73
CA LEU A 259 18.33 -3.77 7.33
C LEU A 259 18.81 -2.45 6.70
N PHE A 260 18.86 -1.34 7.46
CA PHE A 260 19.34 -0.07 6.90
C PHE A 260 20.84 -0.08 6.62
N SER A 261 21.65 -0.71 7.47
CA SER A 261 23.07 -0.92 7.20
C SER A 261 23.28 -1.80 5.98
N LEU A 262 22.53 -2.89 5.84
CA LEU A 262 22.53 -3.73 4.65
C LEU A 262 22.20 -2.93 3.39
N LEU A 263 21.14 -2.14 3.41
CA LEU A 263 20.74 -1.32 2.25
C LEU A 263 21.78 -0.26 1.91
N ALA A 264 22.43 0.35 2.90
CA ALA A 264 23.52 1.29 2.68
C ALA A 264 24.73 0.61 1.99
N GLU A 265 25.12 -0.59 2.41
CA GLU A 265 26.15 -1.41 1.75
C GLU A 265 25.79 -1.77 0.30
N LYS A 266 24.50 -1.94 0.00
CA LYS A 266 23.99 -2.17 -1.36
C LYS A 266 23.89 -0.88 -2.20
N GLY A 267 24.32 0.26 -1.65
CA GLY A 267 24.38 1.55 -2.35
C GLY A 267 23.07 2.33 -2.32
N TYR A 268 22.22 2.13 -1.30
CA TYR A 268 21.06 2.97 -1.07
C TYR A 268 21.38 4.08 -0.08
N SER A 269 20.81 5.25 -0.31
CA SER A 269 20.83 6.38 0.61
C SER A 269 19.43 6.85 0.95
N VAL A 270 19.26 7.39 2.15
CA VAL A 270 17.97 7.94 2.57
C VAL A 270 17.66 9.19 1.75
N ALA A 271 16.55 9.17 1.05
CA ALA A 271 16.03 10.28 0.27
C ALA A 271 15.14 11.19 1.14
N SER A 272 14.26 10.58 1.92
CA SER A 272 13.35 11.30 2.83
C SER A 272 12.86 10.36 3.95
N ARG A 273 12.22 10.93 4.96
CA ARG A 273 11.57 10.22 6.07
C ARG A 273 10.23 10.84 6.35
N SER A 274 9.25 10.01 6.71
CA SER A 274 8.01 10.43 7.33
C SER A 274 7.95 9.94 8.79
N ARG A 275 6.76 9.96 9.36
CA ARG A 275 6.57 9.49 10.74
C ARG A 275 6.81 7.98 10.90
N GLN A 276 6.41 7.19 9.93
CA GLN A 276 6.42 5.72 9.98
C GLN A 276 7.32 5.12 8.90
N ASN A 277 7.64 5.88 7.85
CA ASN A 277 8.31 5.34 6.68
C ASN A 277 9.68 5.99 6.44
N VAL A 278 10.58 5.19 5.88
CA VAL A 278 11.86 5.65 5.33
C VAL A 278 11.86 5.41 3.83
N MET A 279 12.18 6.45 3.08
CA MET A 279 12.34 6.38 1.64
C MET A 279 13.82 6.35 1.28
N LEU A 280 14.24 5.31 0.54
CA LEU A 280 15.64 5.14 0.13
C LEU A 280 15.73 5.13 -1.40
N ARG A 281 16.82 5.68 -1.91
CA ARG A 281 17.11 5.71 -3.35
C ARG A 281 18.44 5.08 -3.63
N SER A 282 18.51 4.26 -4.69
CA SER A 282 19.74 3.66 -5.16
C SER A 282 20.63 4.74 -5.81
N GLN A 283 21.89 4.79 -5.40
CA GLN A 283 22.88 5.72 -5.99
C GLN A 283 23.09 5.49 -7.49
N ARG A 284 22.84 4.28 -8.00
CA ARG A 284 22.87 3.99 -9.44
C ARG A 284 21.79 4.76 -10.22
N SER A 285 20.66 5.05 -9.59
CA SER A 285 19.60 5.85 -10.20
C SER A 285 20.08 7.30 -10.40
N LEU A 286 20.89 7.83 -9.50
CA LEU A 286 21.43 9.17 -9.57
C LEU A 286 22.50 9.31 -10.65
N ALA A 287 23.34 8.28 -10.86
CA ALA A 287 24.36 8.27 -11.88
C ALA A 287 23.80 8.30 -13.31
N LEU A 288 22.62 7.72 -13.53
CA LEU A 288 21.93 7.72 -14.83
C LEU A 288 21.23 9.05 -15.16
N GLU A 289 21.04 9.93 -14.17
CA GLU A 289 20.43 11.26 -14.35
C GLU A 289 21.49 12.34 -14.69
N SER A 290 22.78 12.03 -14.49
CA SER A 290 23.89 12.95 -14.72
C SER A 290 24.55 12.80 -16.10
N CYS A 291 24.11 11.87 -16.92
CA CYS A 291 24.52 11.66 -18.29
C CYS A 291 23.43 12.10 -19.27
#